data_9416cfe70e17ba03eff774b58f8886a1
#
_entry.id   9416cfe70e17ba03eff774b58f8886a1
#
_cell.length_a   1.000
_cell.length_b   1.000
_cell.length_c   1.000
_cell.angle_alpha   90.00
_cell.angle_beta   90.00
_cell.angle_gamma   90.00
#
_symmetry.space_group_name_H-M   'P 1'
#
loop_
_entity.id
_entity.type
_entity.pdbx_description
1 polymer ?
#
loop_
_entity_poly.entity_id
_entity_poly.type
_entity_poly.pdbx_seq_one_letter_code
_entity_poly.pdbx_strand_id
1 'polypeptide(L)' 'MSKPRKPAKLELPTWLTPEGEPVSCVEKIKVLNENLQELQAMAQEALEDAVLMGCDEAQFREVLGRLAAGLVNPYRKDRA' A
#
# COMPACT_ATOMS: atom_id res chain seq x y z
N MET A 1 20.04 -9.04 -21.23
CA MET A 1 19.06 -9.05 -20.14
C MET A 1 18.37 -7.71 -20.01
N SER A 2 17.07 -7.71 -19.99
CA SER A 2 16.35 -6.45 -19.95
C SER A 2 16.20 -5.95 -18.51
N LYS A 3 16.07 -4.63 -18.39
CA LYS A 3 15.85 -4.05 -17.09
C LYS A 3 14.47 -4.40 -16.57
N PRO A 4 14.31 -4.47 -15.25
CA PRO A 4 12.98 -4.66 -14.68
C PRO A 4 12.09 -3.48 -15.08
N ARG A 5 10.83 -3.78 -15.30
CA ARG A 5 9.86 -2.74 -15.60
C ARG A 5 9.57 -1.95 -14.34
N LYS A 6 9.52 -0.63 -14.47
CA LYS A 6 9.11 0.20 -13.35
C LYS A 6 7.65 -0.01 -13.05
N PRO A 7 7.25 0.13 -11.77
CA PRO A 7 5.83 0.04 -11.46
C PRO A 7 5.06 1.17 -12.15
N ALA A 8 3.77 0.93 -12.36
CA ALA A 8 2.91 1.95 -12.90
C ALA A 8 2.93 3.17 -12.02
N LYS A 9 2.73 4.35 -12.64
CA LYS A 9 2.66 5.57 -11.87
C LYS A 9 1.54 5.45 -10.85
N LEU A 10 1.85 5.75 -9.58
CA LEU A 10 0.88 5.68 -8.50
C LEU A 10 -0.12 6.82 -8.63
N GLU A 11 -1.40 6.45 -8.68
CA GLU A 11 -2.46 7.43 -8.69
C GLU A 11 -2.86 7.70 -7.25
N LEU A 12 -2.66 8.94 -6.81
CA LEU A 12 -2.98 9.31 -5.45
C LEU A 12 -4.48 9.48 -5.32
N PRO A 13 -5.07 8.88 -4.27
CA PRO A 13 -6.53 8.97 -4.10
C PRO A 13 -6.93 10.30 -3.48
N THR A 14 -8.22 10.57 -3.51
CA THR A 14 -8.80 11.58 -2.66
C THR A 14 -9.08 10.92 -1.32
N TRP A 15 -8.33 11.31 -0.30
CA TRP A 15 -8.49 10.71 1.03
C TRP A 15 -9.79 11.22 1.66
N LEU A 16 -10.52 10.31 2.28
CA LEU A 16 -11.83 10.62 2.83
C LEU A 16 -11.84 10.42 4.34
N THR A 17 -12.65 11.22 5.02
CA THR A 17 -12.95 10.99 6.42
C THR A 17 -13.91 9.81 6.56
N PRO A 18 -14.13 9.31 7.79
CA PRO A 18 -15.12 8.25 7.98
C PRO A 18 -16.53 8.62 7.49
N GLU A 19 -16.84 9.91 7.45
CA GLU A 19 -18.14 10.38 6.97
C GLU A 19 -18.19 10.53 5.45
N GLY A 20 -17.10 10.24 4.77
CA GLY A 20 -17.06 10.32 3.32
C GLY A 20 -16.70 11.67 2.75
N GLU A 21 -16.27 12.60 3.60
CA GLU A 21 -15.89 13.93 3.16
C GLU A 21 -14.39 13.95 2.83
N PRO A 22 -13.97 14.70 1.83
CA PRO A 22 -12.55 14.80 1.55
C PRO A 22 -11.76 15.36 2.73
N VAL A 23 -10.64 14.74 3.04
CA VAL A 23 -9.72 15.31 4.01
C VAL A 23 -9.19 16.61 3.44
N SER A 24 -9.27 17.70 4.22
CA SER A 24 -8.93 19.03 3.71
C SER A 24 -7.61 19.56 4.25
N CYS A 25 -7.04 18.91 5.27
CA CYS A 25 -5.79 19.38 5.86
C CYS A 25 -4.61 19.01 4.95
N VAL A 26 -3.93 20.05 4.43
CA VAL A 26 -2.85 19.86 3.49
C VAL A 26 -1.73 19.01 4.10
N GLU A 27 -1.42 19.25 5.36
CA GLU A 27 -0.34 18.49 6.00
C GLU A 27 -0.69 17.02 6.15
N LYS A 28 -1.94 16.72 6.48
CA LYS A 28 -2.36 15.33 6.59
C LYS A 28 -2.30 14.64 5.24
N ILE A 29 -2.76 15.32 4.20
CA ILE A 29 -2.74 14.76 2.85
C ILE A 29 -1.31 14.46 2.43
N LYS A 30 -0.39 15.36 2.74
CA LYS A 30 1.00 15.15 2.39
C LYS A 30 1.56 13.90 3.04
N VAL A 31 1.29 13.72 4.34
CA VAL A 31 1.77 12.55 5.05
C VAL A 31 1.18 11.27 4.47
N LEU A 32 -0.13 11.29 4.21
CA LEU A 32 -0.79 10.10 3.67
C LEU A 32 -0.21 9.72 2.31
N ASN A 33 0.02 10.72 1.45
CA ASN A 33 0.57 10.46 0.13
C ASN A 33 2.00 9.95 0.20
N GLU A 34 2.81 10.53 1.08
CA GLU A 34 4.19 10.09 1.22
C GLU A 34 4.24 8.65 1.73
N ASN A 35 3.39 8.32 2.70
CA ASN A 35 3.34 6.96 3.21
C ASN A 35 2.96 5.97 2.11
N LEU A 36 1.98 6.34 1.29
CA LEU A 36 1.53 5.46 0.23
C LEU A 36 2.64 5.20 -0.79
N GLN A 37 3.38 6.25 -1.13
CA GLN A 37 4.47 6.11 -2.07
C GLN A 37 5.59 5.22 -1.51
N GLU A 38 5.88 5.35 -0.23
CA GLU A 38 6.87 4.51 0.41
C GLU A 38 6.43 3.06 0.45
N LEU A 39 5.14 2.83 0.73
CA LEU A 39 4.60 1.48 0.74
C LEU A 39 4.70 0.84 -0.64
N GLN A 40 4.41 1.61 -1.69
CA GLN A 40 4.52 1.08 -3.04
C GLN A 40 5.96 0.65 -3.34
N ALA A 41 6.92 1.51 -3.00
CA ALA A 41 8.32 1.20 -3.29
C ALA A 41 8.75 -0.07 -2.56
N MET A 42 8.38 -0.20 -1.29
CA MET A 42 8.75 -1.37 -0.50
C MET A 42 8.08 -2.63 -1.03
N ALA A 43 6.80 -2.53 -1.36
CA ALA A 43 6.09 -3.69 -1.88
C ALA A 43 6.65 -4.12 -3.23
N GLN A 44 7.03 -3.16 -4.07
CA GLN A 44 7.60 -3.47 -5.37
C GLN A 44 8.92 -4.24 -5.21
N GLU A 45 9.78 -3.78 -4.31
CA GLU A 45 11.04 -4.47 -4.08
C GLU A 45 10.82 -5.88 -3.54
N ALA A 46 9.86 -6.02 -2.64
CA ALA A 46 9.58 -7.34 -2.07
C ALA A 46 9.05 -8.29 -3.14
N LEU A 47 8.23 -7.79 -4.04
CA LEU A 47 7.73 -8.62 -5.14
C LEU A 47 8.88 -9.07 -6.05
N GLU A 48 9.76 -8.14 -6.39
CA GLU A 48 10.90 -8.49 -7.24
C GLU A 48 11.78 -9.54 -6.57
N ASP A 49 12.05 -9.37 -5.28
CA ASP A 49 12.84 -10.34 -4.55
C ASP A 49 12.19 -11.71 -4.56
N ALA A 50 10.87 -11.75 -4.33
CA ALA A 50 10.17 -13.02 -4.28
C ALA A 50 10.28 -13.75 -5.63
N VAL A 51 10.07 -13.02 -6.71
CA VAL A 51 10.16 -13.62 -8.05
C VAL A 51 11.57 -14.11 -8.33
N LEU A 52 12.58 -13.33 -7.99
CA LEU A 52 13.98 -13.72 -8.21
C LEU A 52 14.36 -14.94 -7.38
N MET A 53 13.75 -15.10 -6.22
CA MET A 53 14.03 -16.26 -5.37
C MET A 53 13.18 -17.48 -5.73
N GLY A 54 12.36 -17.38 -6.75
CA GLY A 54 11.60 -18.51 -7.23
C GLY A 54 10.23 -18.68 -6.64
N CYS A 55 9.72 -17.66 -5.93
CA CYS A 55 8.38 -17.71 -5.40
C CYS A 55 7.34 -17.39 -6.48
N ASP A 56 6.17 -17.97 -6.32
CA ASP A 56 5.07 -17.71 -7.24
C ASP A 56 4.54 -16.30 -7.06
N GLU A 57 4.45 -15.57 -8.16
CA GLU A 57 4.03 -14.17 -8.08
C GLU A 57 2.60 -14.05 -7.56
N ALA A 58 1.69 -14.91 -8.03
CA ALA A 58 0.30 -14.83 -7.60
C ALA A 58 0.17 -15.09 -6.10
N GLN A 59 0.96 -16.03 -5.60
CA GLN A 59 0.94 -16.29 -4.16
C GLN A 59 1.46 -15.08 -3.38
N PHE A 60 2.51 -14.44 -3.87
CA PHE A 60 3.04 -13.27 -3.17
C PHE A 60 1.98 -12.17 -3.09
N ARG A 61 1.26 -11.95 -4.20
CA ARG A 61 0.22 -10.93 -4.20
C ARG A 61 -0.90 -11.29 -3.24
N GLU A 62 -1.25 -12.56 -3.15
CA GLU A 62 -2.27 -12.99 -2.20
C GLU A 62 -1.83 -12.77 -0.76
N VAL A 63 -0.57 -13.10 -0.45
CA VAL A 63 -0.03 -12.90 0.89
C VAL A 63 -0.02 -11.43 1.25
N LEU A 64 0.38 -10.58 0.30
CA LEU A 64 0.38 -9.14 0.53
C LEU A 64 -1.02 -8.63 0.83
N GLY A 65 -2.03 -9.15 0.11
CA GLY A 65 -3.41 -8.77 0.38
C GLY A 65 -3.86 -9.19 1.77
N ARG A 66 -3.45 -10.39 2.21
CA ARG A 66 -3.79 -10.84 3.55
C ARG A 66 -3.08 -10.00 4.62
N LEU A 67 -1.85 -9.59 4.34
CA LEU A 67 -1.15 -8.71 5.26
C LEU A 67 -1.93 -7.42 5.45
N ALA A 68 -2.36 -6.82 4.34
CA ALA A 68 -3.11 -5.57 4.42
C ALA A 68 -4.42 -5.75 5.18
N ALA A 69 -5.12 -6.85 4.89
CA ALA A 69 -6.40 -7.11 5.55
C ALA A 69 -6.23 -7.38 7.05
N GLY A 70 -5.06 -7.85 7.45
CA GLY A 70 -4.80 -8.17 8.85
C GLY A 70 -4.35 -7.01 9.71
N LEU A 71 -4.18 -5.83 9.12
CA LEU A 71 -3.78 -4.66 9.90
C LEU A 71 -4.91 -4.28 10.86
N VAL A 72 -4.52 -3.84 12.05
CA VAL A 72 -5.47 -3.58 13.12
C VAL A 72 -5.45 -2.11 13.47
N ASN A 73 -6.64 -1.53 13.67
CA ASN A 73 -6.76 -0.16 14.14
C ASN A 73 -6.81 -0.17 15.66
N PRO A 74 -5.71 0.18 16.35
CA PRO A 74 -5.70 0.15 17.82
C PRO A 74 -6.48 1.29 18.45
N TYR A 75 -6.93 2.24 17.64
CA TYR A 75 -7.65 3.41 18.13
C TYR A 75 -9.16 3.25 18.03
N ARG A 76 -9.63 2.10 17.51
CA ARG A 76 -11.06 1.87 17.40
C ARG A 76 -11.64 1.60 18.78
N LYS A 77 -12.66 2.34 19.17
CA LYS A 77 -13.23 2.21 20.50
C LYS A 77 -14.43 1.27 20.56
N ASP A 78 -15.11 1.11 19.45
CA ASP A 78 -16.37 0.39 19.42
C ASP A 78 -16.20 -1.04 18.95
N ARG A 79 -15.06 -1.62 19.28
CA ARG A 79 -14.83 -3.02 18.90
C ARG A 79 -15.86 -3.92 19.55
N ALA A 80 -16.49 -4.68 18.73
CA ALA A 80 -17.41 -5.68 19.24
C ALA A 80 -16.73 -7.04 19.29
#